data_21c9a9e07012e3118bc3be56fb761ca0
#
_entry.id   21c9a9e07012e3118bc3be56fb761ca0
#
_cell.length_a   1.000
_cell.length_b   1.000
_cell.length_c   1.000
_cell.angle_alpha   90.00
_cell.angle_beta   90.00
_cell.angle_gamma   90.00
#
_symmetry.space_group_name_H-M   'P 1'
#
loop_
_entity.id
_entity.type
_entity.pdbx_description
1 polymer ?
#
loop_
_entity_poly.entity_id
_entity_poly.type
_entity_poly.pdbx_seq_one_letter_code
_entity_poly.pdbx_strand_id
1 'polypeptide(L)'
;MNNVTENMIKYRVTYLEMINYPNFNWPITPKQKLNVLLSENIPDWYFLFLYKTIGSSYDWTDQIIKTEKERNSFINNENVKFFTLIKQGWTAGFYILDFREKFVCDLSYIGLVPDAIGKGLGKFLFKTAILSAWEKTSINKLTVNTCSLDHKNALPLYQKLGFNPVRFEELEKSRLNNL
;
A
#
# COMPACT_ATOMS: atom_id res chain seq x y z
N MET A 1 -21.71 7.49 -34.22
CA MET A 1 -20.47 7.91 -33.51
C MET A 1 -20.85 8.13 -32.07
N ASN A 2 -20.63 7.13 -31.22
CA ASN A 2 -20.92 7.24 -29.79
C ASN A 2 -19.78 8.05 -29.15
N ASN A 3 -20.04 9.30 -28.79
CA ASN A 3 -19.15 10.06 -27.91
C ASN A 3 -19.17 9.37 -26.54
N VAL A 4 -18.22 8.49 -26.31
CA VAL A 4 -17.88 8.06 -24.94
C VAL A 4 -17.20 9.27 -24.33
N THR A 5 -17.94 10.07 -23.57
CA THR A 5 -17.37 11.06 -22.67
C THR A 5 -16.54 10.28 -21.64
N GLU A 6 -15.21 10.29 -21.82
CA GLU A 6 -14.30 9.74 -20.81
C GLU A 6 -14.58 10.48 -19.52
N ASN A 7 -15.00 9.74 -18.50
CA ASN A 7 -15.33 10.31 -17.20
C ASN A 7 -14.02 10.57 -16.46
N MET A 8 -13.41 11.74 -16.72
CA MET A 8 -12.14 12.16 -16.11
C MET A 8 -12.36 12.51 -14.64
N ILE A 9 -11.49 11.98 -13.79
CA ILE A 9 -11.47 12.27 -12.35
C ILE A 9 -10.24 13.08 -12.02
N LYS A 10 -10.43 14.23 -11.38
CA LYS A 10 -9.36 15.02 -10.76
C LYS A 10 -9.09 14.51 -9.35
N TYR A 11 -7.84 14.34 -9.01
CA TYR A 11 -7.44 13.90 -7.68
C TYR A 11 -6.09 14.50 -7.28
N ARG A 12 -5.89 14.66 -5.98
CA ARG A 12 -4.63 15.13 -5.42
C ARG A 12 -3.85 13.96 -4.87
N VAL A 13 -2.58 13.85 -5.25
CA VAL A 13 -1.61 12.96 -4.63
C VAL A 13 -0.80 13.77 -3.62
N THR A 14 -0.67 13.25 -2.40
CA THR A 14 0.19 13.79 -1.35
C THR A 14 1.34 12.81 -1.11
N TYR A 15 2.56 13.29 -1.27
CA TYR A 15 3.79 12.55 -1.01
C TYR A 15 4.27 12.86 0.40
N LEU A 16 4.60 11.81 1.16
CA LEU A 16 5.01 11.93 2.55
C LEU A 16 6.33 11.20 2.79
N GLU A 17 7.11 11.70 3.73
CA GLU A 17 8.39 11.12 4.13
C GLU A 17 8.50 10.98 5.65
N MET A 18 9.20 9.94 6.08
CA MET A 18 9.66 9.72 7.44
C MET A 18 11.18 9.56 7.40
N ILE A 19 11.92 10.49 8.02
CA ILE A 19 13.39 10.52 8.00
C ILE A 19 14.01 10.04 9.31
N ASN A 20 13.21 9.82 10.33
CA ASN A 20 13.65 9.34 11.64
C ASN A 20 12.99 8.00 11.95
N TYR A 21 13.70 7.15 12.66
CA TYR A 21 13.11 5.92 13.20
C TYR A 21 11.85 6.26 14.01
N PRO A 22 10.75 5.52 13.84
CA PRO A 22 9.47 5.85 14.45
C PRO A 22 9.53 5.78 15.98
N ASN A 23 8.91 6.75 16.64
CA ASN A 23 8.80 6.78 18.11
C ASN A 23 7.62 5.94 18.60
N PHE A 24 7.59 4.66 18.24
CA PHE A 24 6.65 3.69 18.78
C PHE A 24 7.23 2.27 18.70
N ASN A 25 6.80 1.41 19.61
CA ASN A 25 7.18 0.00 19.63
C ASN A 25 6.35 -0.84 18.66
N TRP A 26 6.82 -2.05 18.38
CA TRP A 26 6.05 -3.05 17.68
C TRP A 26 4.63 -3.16 18.25
N PRO A 27 3.61 -3.19 17.40
CA PRO A 27 2.25 -3.28 17.87
C PRO A 27 2.03 -4.64 18.53
N ILE A 28 1.36 -4.62 19.68
CA ILE A 28 0.92 -5.88 20.31
C ILE A 28 -0.05 -6.56 19.33
N THR A 29 0.23 -7.82 19.05
CA THR A 29 -0.67 -8.63 18.21
C THR A 29 -2.04 -8.66 18.86
N PRO A 30 -3.11 -8.22 18.17
CA PRO A 30 -4.45 -8.33 18.70
C PRO A 30 -4.76 -9.77 19.12
N LYS A 31 -5.65 -9.96 20.10
CA LYS A 31 -6.05 -11.31 20.61
C LYS A 31 -6.60 -12.26 19.53
N GLN A 32 -6.77 -11.77 18.31
CA GLN A 32 -7.12 -12.56 17.13
C GLN A 32 -5.88 -13.32 16.64
N LYS A 33 -6.06 -14.51 16.07
CA LYS A 33 -4.97 -15.25 15.42
C LYS A 33 -4.53 -14.49 14.16
N LEU A 34 -3.51 -13.65 14.31
CA LEU A 34 -2.91 -12.84 13.24
C LEU A 34 -1.46 -13.26 13.01
N ASN A 35 -1.06 -13.29 11.75
CA ASN A 35 0.33 -13.43 11.33
C ASN A 35 0.60 -12.46 10.17
N VAL A 36 1.78 -11.85 10.18
CA VAL A 36 2.31 -11.14 9.02
C VAL A 36 3.41 -12.01 8.43
N LEU A 37 3.26 -12.39 7.18
CA LEU A 37 4.16 -13.31 6.49
C LEU A 37 4.81 -12.58 5.31
N LEU A 38 6.13 -12.72 5.18
CA LEU A 38 6.81 -12.41 3.93
C LEU A 38 6.37 -13.44 2.89
N SER A 39 5.83 -12.98 1.79
CA SER A 39 5.37 -13.81 0.68
C SER A 39 6.37 -13.73 -0.45
N GLU A 40 6.83 -14.88 -0.94
CA GLU A 40 7.82 -14.98 -1.99
C GLU A 40 7.24 -15.72 -3.20
N ASN A 41 7.79 -15.44 -4.40
CA ASN A 41 7.34 -16.05 -5.67
C ASN A 41 5.83 -15.94 -5.89
N ILE A 42 5.31 -14.74 -5.72
CA ILE A 42 3.89 -14.46 -5.73
C ILE A 42 3.35 -14.60 -7.16
N PRO A 43 2.32 -15.44 -7.41
CA PRO A 43 1.66 -15.48 -8.71
C PRO A 43 0.96 -14.16 -9.02
N ASP A 44 1.03 -13.72 -10.28
CA ASP A 44 0.38 -12.47 -10.74
C ASP A 44 -1.11 -12.40 -10.40
N TRP A 45 -1.84 -13.50 -10.59
CA TRP A 45 -3.27 -13.56 -10.27
C TRP A 45 -3.56 -13.29 -8.79
N TYR A 46 -2.69 -13.74 -7.88
CA TYR A 46 -2.86 -13.54 -6.44
C TYR A 46 -2.62 -12.08 -6.06
N PHE A 47 -1.57 -11.48 -6.61
CA PHE A 47 -1.32 -10.04 -6.45
C PHE A 47 -2.50 -9.22 -6.97
N LEU A 48 -2.93 -9.45 -8.21
CA LEU A 48 -4.07 -8.74 -8.81
C LEU A 48 -5.37 -8.95 -8.03
N PHE A 49 -5.60 -10.15 -7.50
CA PHE A 49 -6.76 -10.41 -6.66
C PHE A 49 -6.77 -9.51 -5.43
N LEU A 50 -5.67 -9.45 -4.69
CA LEU A 50 -5.55 -8.59 -3.50
C LEU A 50 -5.60 -7.10 -3.87
N TYR A 51 -4.87 -6.72 -4.90
CA TYR A 51 -4.83 -5.35 -5.40
C TYR A 51 -6.24 -4.86 -5.77
N LYS A 52 -7.00 -5.62 -6.55
CA LYS A 52 -8.38 -5.29 -6.93
C LYS A 52 -9.33 -5.31 -5.73
N THR A 53 -9.25 -6.34 -4.88
CA THR A 53 -10.13 -6.47 -3.71
C THR A 53 -10.01 -5.27 -2.77
N ILE A 54 -8.80 -4.72 -2.61
CA ILE A 54 -8.55 -3.57 -1.75
C ILE A 54 -8.75 -2.26 -2.50
N GLY A 55 -8.18 -2.16 -3.70
CA GLY A 55 -8.03 -0.91 -4.42
C GLY A 55 -9.26 -0.46 -5.21
N SER A 56 -10.21 -1.36 -5.52
CA SER A 56 -11.39 -1.02 -6.33
C SER A 56 -12.24 0.11 -5.72
N SER A 57 -12.33 0.18 -4.40
CA SER A 57 -13.03 1.26 -3.69
C SER A 57 -12.29 2.60 -3.70
N TYR A 58 -11.04 2.61 -4.18
CA TYR A 58 -10.12 3.77 -4.14
C TYR A 58 -9.57 4.11 -5.53
N ASP A 59 -10.17 3.56 -6.57
CA ASP A 59 -9.74 3.76 -7.96
C ASP A 59 -8.25 3.40 -8.20
N TRP A 60 -7.72 2.38 -7.54
CA TRP A 60 -6.38 1.86 -7.83
C TRP A 60 -6.36 1.21 -9.21
N THR A 61 -5.64 1.80 -10.15
CA THR A 61 -5.64 1.34 -11.55
C THR A 61 -4.26 1.10 -12.12
N ASP A 62 -3.21 1.63 -11.48
CA ASP A 62 -1.84 1.65 -12.01
C ASP A 62 -1.27 0.24 -12.26
N GLN A 63 -1.64 -0.77 -11.47
CA GLN A 63 -1.21 -2.15 -11.71
C GLN A 63 -2.12 -2.90 -12.68
N ILE A 64 -3.37 -2.46 -12.83
CA ILE A 64 -4.32 -3.11 -13.76
C ILE A 64 -3.93 -2.87 -15.21
N ILE A 65 -3.46 -1.66 -15.51
CA ILE A 65 -3.03 -1.27 -16.86
C ILE A 65 -1.68 -1.86 -17.28
N LYS A 66 -0.90 -2.40 -16.33
CA LYS A 66 0.38 -3.04 -16.61
C LYS A 66 0.18 -4.46 -17.15
N THR A 67 1.15 -4.92 -17.92
CA THR A 67 1.22 -6.31 -18.35
C THR A 67 1.59 -7.23 -17.19
N GLU A 68 1.26 -8.52 -17.31
CA GLU A 68 1.68 -9.54 -16.33
C GLU A 68 3.20 -9.55 -16.13
N LYS A 69 3.98 -9.41 -17.20
CA LYS A 69 5.44 -9.36 -17.15
C LYS A 69 5.95 -8.19 -16.30
N GLU A 70 5.36 -7.01 -16.46
CA GLU A 70 5.73 -5.81 -15.68
C GLU A 70 5.38 -5.98 -14.20
N ARG A 71 4.20 -6.51 -13.89
CA ARG A 71 3.79 -6.80 -12.52
C ARG A 71 4.69 -7.83 -11.87
N ASN A 72 4.96 -8.95 -12.54
CA ASN A 72 5.87 -9.99 -12.05
C ASN A 72 7.28 -9.44 -11.82
N SER A 73 7.78 -8.59 -12.72
CA SER A 73 9.08 -7.92 -12.58
C SER A 73 9.14 -7.00 -11.35
N PHE A 74 8.02 -6.44 -10.93
CA PHE A 74 7.91 -5.62 -9.74
C PHE A 74 7.78 -6.48 -8.47
N ILE A 75 6.73 -7.29 -8.37
CA ILE A 75 6.37 -8.00 -7.13
C ILE A 75 7.38 -9.10 -6.73
N ASN A 76 8.11 -9.66 -7.70
CA ASN A 76 9.13 -10.70 -7.47
C ASN A 76 10.56 -10.17 -7.60
N ASN A 77 10.76 -8.83 -7.59
CA ASN A 77 12.09 -8.24 -7.52
C ASN A 77 12.71 -8.51 -6.15
N GLU A 78 14.00 -8.86 -6.10
CA GLU A 78 14.72 -9.16 -4.86
C GLU A 78 14.70 -8.02 -3.82
N ASN A 79 14.61 -6.76 -4.29
CA ASN A 79 14.53 -5.55 -3.47
C ASN A 79 13.09 -5.09 -3.20
N VAL A 80 12.08 -5.85 -3.60
CA VAL A 80 10.68 -5.63 -3.27
C VAL A 80 10.21 -6.72 -2.32
N LYS A 81 9.64 -6.33 -1.19
CA LYS A 81 9.17 -7.25 -0.15
C LYS A 81 7.66 -7.16 -0.02
N PHE A 82 6.98 -8.24 -0.33
CA PHE A 82 5.53 -8.37 -0.24
C PHE A 82 5.17 -9.08 1.06
N PHE A 83 4.38 -8.43 1.90
CA PHE A 83 3.93 -9.00 3.16
C PHE A 83 2.41 -9.17 3.16
N THR A 84 1.97 -10.32 3.61
CA THR A 84 0.55 -10.66 3.72
C THR A 84 0.13 -10.71 5.18
N LEU A 85 -0.95 -10.00 5.53
CA LEU A 85 -1.60 -10.14 6.83
C LEU A 85 -2.60 -11.29 6.77
N ILE A 86 -2.32 -12.35 7.50
CA ILE A 86 -3.21 -13.50 7.65
C ILE A 86 -4.00 -13.37 8.94
N LYS A 87 -5.31 -13.48 8.85
CA LYS A 87 -6.22 -13.50 9.98
C LYS A 87 -7.01 -14.81 9.97
N GLN A 88 -6.85 -15.63 11.01
CA GLN A 88 -7.59 -16.89 11.15
C GLN A 88 -7.55 -17.78 9.88
N GLY A 89 -6.41 -17.78 9.17
CA GLY A 89 -6.20 -18.61 7.98
C GLY A 89 -6.54 -17.97 6.63
N TRP A 90 -7.07 -16.75 6.59
CA TRP A 90 -7.36 -16.03 5.35
C TRP A 90 -6.63 -14.68 5.28
N THR A 91 -6.42 -14.17 4.06
CA THR A 91 -5.71 -12.92 3.81
C THR A 91 -6.57 -11.71 4.13
N ALA A 92 -6.23 -11.00 5.19
CA ALA A 92 -6.95 -9.81 5.65
C ALA A 92 -6.39 -8.50 5.08
N GLY A 93 -5.22 -8.53 4.47
CA GLY A 93 -4.57 -7.37 3.87
C GLY A 93 -3.16 -7.67 3.44
N PHE A 94 -2.50 -6.67 2.88
CA PHE A 94 -1.08 -6.77 2.51
C PHE A 94 -0.40 -5.40 2.58
N TYR A 95 0.92 -5.41 2.52
CA TYR A 95 1.75 -4.24 2.21
C TYR A 95 2.97 -4.63 1.39
N ILE A 96 3.50 -3.66 0.64
CA ILE A 96 4.70 -3.82 -0.19
C ILE A 96 5.71 -2.77 0.21
N LEU A 97 6.93 -3.22 0.51
CA LEU A 97 8.10 -2.38 0.77
C LEU A 97 9.04 -2.48 -0.43
N ASP A 98 9.30 -1.36 -1.07
CA ASP A 98 10.18 -1.26 -2.23
C ASP A 98 11.51 -0.60 -1.83
N PHE A 99 12.58 -1.37 -1.90
CA PHE A 99 13.96 -0.96 -1.57
C PHE A 99 14.84 -0.80 -2.81
N ARG A 100 14.26 -0.66 -4.01
CA ARG A 100 15.04 -0.52 -5.25
C ARG A 100 15.80 0.79 -5.34
N GLU A 101 15.32 1.85 -4.68
CA GLU A 101 16.05 3.10 -4.53
C GLU A 101 17.05 3.03 -3.38
N LYS A 102 18.28 3.46 -3.64
CA LYS A 102 19.36 3.39 -2.63
C LYS A 102 19.05 4.26 -1.42
N PHE A 103 19.17 3.70 -0.22
CA PHE A 103 18.89 4.34 1.07
C PHE A 103 17.43 4.75 1.32
N VAL A 104 16.52 4.42 0.43
CA VAL A 104 15.10 4.71 0.56
C VAL A 104 14.31 3.40 0.62
N CYS A 105 13.27 3.39 1.43
CA CYS A 105 12.20 2.41 1.32
C CYS A 105 10.92 3.14 0.91
N ASP A 106 10.22 2.67 -0.10
CA ASP A 106 8.90 3.14 -0.44
C ASP A 106 7.84 2.14 0.05
N LEU A 107 6.88 2.61 0.84
CA LEU A 107 5.68 1.85 1.17
C LEU A 107 4.70 1.99 0.00
N SER A 108 4.94 1.18 -1.05
CA SER A 108 4.29 1.32 -2.34
C SER A 108 2.80 1.01 -2.30
N TYR A 109 2.40 0.00 -1.52
CA TYR A 109 0.99 -0.40 -1.33
C TYR A 109 0.78 -0.88 0.09
N ILE A 110 -0.37 -0.53 0.66
CA ILE A 110 -0.83 -1.05 1.94
C ILE A 110 -2.35 -0.97 2.03
N GLY A 111 -2.99 -2.03 2.47
CA GLY A 111 -4.43 -2.01 2.66
C GLY A 111 -4.99 -3.27 3.30
N LEU A 112 -6.23 -3.15 3.73
CA LEU A 112 -7.04 -4.23 4.26
C LEU A 112 -8.16 -4.56 3.28
N VAL A 113 -8.48 -5.84 3.14
CA VAL A 113 -9.69 -6.23 2.41
C VAL A 113 -10.94 -5.70 3.13
N PRO A 114 -12.06 -5.47 2.43
CA PRO A 114 -13.26 -4.87 3.03
C PRO A 114 -13.71 -5.54 4.32
N ASP A 115 -13.70 -6.88 4.37
CA ASP A 115 -14.08 -7.67 5.54
C ASP A 115 -13.17 -7.51 6.76
N ALA A 116 -11.99 -6.94 6.59
CA ALA A 116 -11.03 -6.67 7.66
C ALA A 116 -11.11 -5.23 8.20
N ILE A 117 -11.79 -4.33 7.50
CA ILE A 117 -11.94 -2.93 7.89
C ILE A 117 -12.82 -2.81 9.16
N GLY A 118 -12.55 -1.79 9.98
CA GLY A 118 -13.31 -1.52 11.21
C GLY A 118 -13.00 -2.45 12.39
N LYS A 119 -12.06 -3.40 12.22
CA LYS A 119 -11.68 -4.39 13.26
C LYS A 119 -10.37 -4.05 14.00
N GLY A 120 -9.91 -2.80 13.91
CA GLY A 120 -8.68 -2.33 14.56
C GLY A 120 -7.37 -2.78 13.88
N LEU A 121 -7.46 -3.49 12.75
CA LEU A 121 -6.30 -4.08 12.09
C LEU A 121 -5.46 -3.06 11.30
N GLY A 122 -6.03 -1.94 10.88
CA GLY A 122 -5.32 -0.92 10.09
C GLY A 122 -4.10 -0.39 10.85
N LYS A 123 -4.29 0.10 12.08
CA LYS A 123 -3.19 0.62 12.89
C LYS A 123 -2.09 -0.44 13.15
N PHE A 124 -2.50 -1.70 13.35
CA PHE A 124 -1.57 -2.82 13.50
C PHE A 124 -0.74 -3.00 12.22
N LEU A 125 -1.40 -3.10 11.05
CA LEU A 125 -0.75 -3.32 9.77
C LEU A 125 0.22 -2.18 9.41
N PHE A 126 -0.22 -0.92 9.57
CA PHE A 126 0.60 0.25 9.26
C PHE A 126 1.84 0.35 10.16
N LYS A 127 1.70 0.15 11.48
CA LYS A 127 2.85 0.14 12.40
C LYS A 127 3.82 -0.99 12.07
N THR A 128 3.32 -2.17 11.75
CA THR A 128 4.14 -3.31 11.35
C THR A 128 4.91 -3.00 10.07
N ALA A 129 4.25 -2.46 9.04
CA ALA A 129 4.90 -2.10 7.78
C ALA A 129 6.03 -1.07 7.97
N ILE A 130 5.78 -0.02 8.76
CA ILE A 130 6.79 1.01 9.06
C ILE A 130 8.00 0.41 9.75
N LEU A 131 7.78 -0.38 10.80
CA LEU A 131 8.89 -0.99 11.55
C LEU A 131 9.65 -2.01 10.69
N SER A 132 8.95 -2.83 9.89
CA SER A 132 9.59 -3.76 8.94
C SER A 132 10.48 -3.02 7.92
N ALA A 133 10.06 -1.84 7.47
CA ALA A 133 10.90 -1.02 6.58
C ALA A 133 12.20 -0.58 7.28
N TRP A 134 12.11 -0.14 8.53
CA TRP A 134 13.24 0.35 9.30
C TRP A 134 14.13 -0.76 9.87
N GLU A 135 13.75 -2.04 9.81
CA GLU A 135 14.66 -3.15 10.12
C GLU A 135 15.85 -3.22 9.15
N LYS A 136 15.70 -2.71 7.94
CA LYS A 136 16.82 -2.56 7.01
C LYS A 136 17.64 -1.33 7.38
N THR A 137 18.72 -1.55 8.12
CA THR A 137 19.59 -0.49 8.69
C THR A 137 20.23 0.45 7.65
N SER A 138 20.20 0.09 6.38
CA SER A 138 20.77 0.91 5.30
C SER A 138 19.83 2.01 4.80
N ILE A 139 18.56 2.04 5.18
CA ILE A 139 17.68 3.14 4.80
C ILE A 139 17.86 4.33 5.73
N ASN A 140 17.69 5.52 5.18
CA ASN A 140 17.63 6.77 5.94
C ASN A 140 16.31 7.52 5.73
N LYS A 141 15.43 6.96 4.87
CA LYS A 141 14.15 7.55 4.55
C LYS A 141 13.13 6.46 4.19
N LEU A 142 11.92 6.60 4.72
CA LEU A 142 10.74 5.85 4.33
C LEU A 142 9.76 6.80 3.65
N THR A 143 9.32 6.47 2.44
CA THR A 143 8.34 7.25 1.68
C THR A 143 7.00 6.54 1.58
N VAL A 144 5.95 7.30 1.37
CA VAL A 144 4.62 6.82 1.03
C VAL A 144 3.88 7.92 0.28
N ASN A 145 3.00 7.57 -0.61
CA ASN A 145 2.03 8.51 -1.15
C ASN A 145 0.59 8.05 -0.87
N THR A 146 -0.32 9.00 -0.85
CA THR A 146 -1.76 8.76 -0.78
C THR A 146 -2.48 9.80 -1.61
N CYS A 147 -3.66 9.46 -2.09
CA CYS A 147 -4.43 10.38 -2.90
C CYS A 147 -5.81 10.69 -2.29
N SER A 148 -6.45 11.74 -2.82
CA SER A 148 -7.78 12.15 -2.36
C SER A 148 -8.89 11.12 -2.63
N LEU A 149 -8.60 10.06 -3.41
CA LEU A 149 -9.51 8.94 -3.66
C LEU A 149 -9.32 7.80 -2.66
N ASP A 150 -8.23 7.80 -1.88
CA ASP A 150 -7.99 6.81 -0.85
C ASP A 150 -8.95 6.97 0.34
N HIS A 151 -8.91 6.01 1.25
CA HIS A 151 -9.72 6.08 2.46
C HIS A 151 -9.43 7.39 3.22
N LYS A 152 -10.48 8.13 3.60
CA LYS A 152 -10.39 9.47 4.25
C LYS A 152 -9.47 9.56 5.46
N ASN A 153 -9.23 8.43 6.13
CA ASN A 153 -8.33 8.36 7.29
C ASN A 153 -6.87 8.01 6.90
N ALA A 154 -6.54 7.79 5.62
CA ALA A 154 -5.18 7.40 5.21
C ALA A 154 -4.17 8.51 5.53
N LEU A 155 -4.34 9.69 4.97
CA LEU A 155 -3.44 10.83 5.22
C LEU A 155 -3.30 11.18 6.72
N PRO A 156 -4.41 11.36 7.49
CA PRO A 156 -4.29 11.59 8.93
C PRO A 156 -3.57 10.47 9.69
N LEU A 157 -3.73 9.21 9.27
CA LEU A 157 -3.05 8.08 9.90
C LEU A 157 -1.55 8.12 9.64
N TYR A 158 -1.12 8.37 8.40
CA TYR A 158 0.30 8.53 8.07
C TYR A 158 0.95 9.64 8.89
N GLN A 159 0.33 10.82 8.96
CA GLN A 159 0.84 11.94 9.76
C GLN A 159 0.93 11.58 11.25
N LYS A 160 -0.09 10.93 11.81
CA LYS A 160 -0.09 10.46 13.21
C LYS A 160 1.00 9.42 13.49
N LEU A 161 1.42 8.67 12.48
CA LEU A 161 2.50 7.69 12.59
C LEU A 161 3.90 8.28 12.35
N GLY A 162 4.00 9.58 12.07
CA GLY A 162 5.27 10.30 11.97
C GLY A 162 5.73 10.64 10.55
N PHE A 163 4.89 10.42 9.54
CA PHE A 163 5.16 10.91 8.19
C PHE A 163 4.83 12.40 8.07
N ASN A 164 5.67 13.12 7.34
CA ASN A 164 5.46 14.53 7.02
C ASN A 164 5.17 14.69 5.53
N PRO A 165 4.09 15.42 5.15
CA PRO A 165 3.86 15.78 3.76
C PRO A 165 4.99 16.67 3.24
N VAL A 166 5.52 16.35 2.06
CA VAL A 166 6.63 17.10 1.44
C VAL A 166 6.26 17.69 0.09
N ARG A 167 5.29 17.10 -0.60
CA ARG A 167 4.83 17.55 -1.91
C ARG A 167 3.41 17.07 -2.16
N PHE A 168 2.69 17.80 -3.02
CA PHE A 168 1.42 17.32 -3.58
C PHE A 168 1.36 17.64 -5.07
N GLU A 169 0.56 16.87 -5.79
CA GLU A 169 0.29 17.05 -7.22
C GLU A 169 -1.21 16.90 -7.47
N GLU A 170 -1.75 17.76 -8.33
CA GLU A 170 -3.09 17.59 -8.88
C GLU A 170 -2.97 16.81 -10.19
N LEU A 171 -3.65 15.70 -10.27
CA LEU A 171 -3.62 14.80 -11.41
C LEU A 171 -5.04 14.52 -11.92
N GLU A 172 -5.12 14.03 -13.14
CA GLU A 172 -6.35 13.58 -13.77
C GLU A 172 -6.15 12.17 -14.33
N LYS A 173 -7.18 11.35 -14.26
CA LYS A 173 -7.21 10.03 -14.89
C LYS A 173 -8.60 9.69 -15.41
N SER A 174 -8.66 8.85 -16.44
CA SER A 174 -9.92 8.24 -16.86
C SER A 174 -10.38 7.21 -15.83
N ARG A 175 -11.66 7.23 -15.48
CA ARG A 175 -12.26 6.16 -14.69
C ARG A 175 -12.34 4.90 -15.55
N LEU A 176 -11.73 3.82 -15.12
CA LEU A 176 -11.92 2.53 -15.79
C LEU A 176 -13.35 2.03 -15.48
N ASN A 177 -14.20 2.01 -16.51
CA ASN A 177 -15.51 1.40 -16.40
C ASN A 177 -15.30 -0.13 -16.29
N ASN A 178 -15.80 -0.75 -15.22
CA ASN A 178 -15.74 -2.19 -14.90
C ASN A 178 -14.38 -2.69 -14.32
N LEU A 179 -14.11 -2.30 -13.09
CA LEU A 179 -13.17 -3.03 -12.23
C LEU A 179 -13.85 -4.15 -11.47
#